data_f1995fd8c3b9966b7e1dd970faf32338
#
_entry.id   f1995fd8c3b9966b7e1dd970faf32338
#
_cell.length_a   1.000
_cell.length_b   1.000
_cell.length_c   1.000
_cell.angle_alpha   90.00
_cell.angle_beta   90.00
_cell.angle_gamma   90.00
#
_symmetry.space_group_name_H-M   'P 1'
#
loop_
_entity.id
_entity.type
_entity.pdbx_description
1 polymer ?
#
loop_
_entity_poly.entity_id
_entity_poly.type
_entity_poly.pdbx_seq_one_letter_code
_entity_poly.pdbx_strand_id
1 'polypeptide(L)'
;MPHKKRIALCLLLFQFLITTYSENYQKQNISVLPFSGWKGQNADGFQSALTNKIIHRIINSQRFNVIDRVNLERIIEEQNLQLSGVIDEDTVVQVGRLAGVQRCIIGNFTGNSVEYYPAKKNDQGEIIRPSYYESNVSATIRMLSVESGHYDKSVETYTRERGENADAAFSKALDKLAESVVTEFESQFPIQTVIKQIDHSTVTIARGKDSGVKIGMTFIIYRFQPLTNEIFDEIIINDDIPENGVMKITSIDAQTAKGRLFGDFSEVVVGNLVRETLRPIKIEANILEKSFGGITVNAGADLGLTKGATFKVMKRQKDLTDLETGEVHTNRFKPVGTVMITEVHQTFSRGRIAKGRYFIRRGMKLEQTTPFYGWLGLTISYGMFSLKSETNRKQEYFKVDKWNSTITPVSYTEIDSSMNRGYGHTIISMDYSNKDNLPLTGFLIQTSAYLRKPISQISIGADFNYYNLGEESDLTSLGVDLKLSKHVGILPEILFLSPIIGFGFGYCEQKVSGDIVQLLSQGNDNKVTAESYHFIVGLDAKLKLGKLVAWGNASYKTLSFTNWKYQVDSGTRSDDGKILTEDKSIDNKYVVYPSIKIPYAVTIGIAGEFDIHFLN
;
A
#
# COMPACT_ATOMS: atom_id res chain seq x y z
N MET A 1 -41.09 44.55 30.44
CA MET A 1 -41.82 43.67 29.49
C MET A 1 -41.47 43.80 28.02
N PRO A 2 -40.53 44.65 27.52
CA PRO A 2 -40.25 44.73 26.07
C PRO A 2 -39.30 43.67 25.55
N HIS A 3 -38.40 43.09 26.38
CA HIS A 3 -37.40 42.10 25.88
C HIS A 3 -38.00 40.77 25.47
N LYS A 4 -39.01 40.26 26.18
CA LYS A 4 -39.64 38.94 25.82
C LYS A 4 -40.36 38.96 24.48
N LYS A 5 -40.98 40.12 24.10
CA LYS A 5 -41.64 40.25 22.79
C LYS A 5 -40.66 40.35 21.63
N ARG A 6 -39.47 40.95 21.83
CA ARG A 6 -38.41 41.00 20.82
C ARG A 6 -37.78 39.63 20.60
N ILE A 7 -37.57 38.87 21.65
CA ILE A 7 -37.04 37.50 21.55
C ILE A 7 -38.04 36.57 20.83
N ALA A 8 -39.34 36.69 21.13
CA ALA A 8 -40.38 35.92 20.45
C ALA A 8 -40.51 36.28 18.96
N LEU A 9 -40.36 37.57 18.60
CA LEU A 9 -40.39 38.04 17.22
C LEU A 9 -39.13 37.57 16.46
N CYS A 10 -37.95 37.59 17.10
CA CYS A 10 -36.72 37.04 16.50
C CYS A 10 -36.81 35.50 16.30
N LEU A 11 -37.42 34.78 17.23
CA LEU A 11 -37.66 33.35 17.09
C LEU A 11 -38.66 33.02 15.97
N LEU A 12 -39.71 33.82 15.83
CA LEU A 12 -40.69 33.69 14.76
C LEU A 12 -40.09 34.03 13.37
N LEU A 13 -39.29 35.09 13.27
CA LEU A 13 -38.55 35.44 12.07
C LEU A 13 -37.51 34.40 11.72
N PHE A 14 -36.86 33.84 12.71
CA PHE A 14 -35.88 32.73 12.53
C PHE A 14 -36.58 31.46 12.07
N GLN A 15 -37.76 31.14 12.59
CA GLN A 15 -38.57 30.01 12.12
C GLN A 15 -39.06 30.22 10.67
N PHE A 16 -39.41 31.45 10.32
CA PHE A 16 -39.84 31.79 8.97
C PHE A 16 -38.67 31.72 7.96
N LEU A 17 -37.48 32.17 8.35
CA LEU A 17 -36.25 32.04 7.55
C LEU A 17 -35.84 30.60 7.33
N ILE A 18 -35.97 29.75 8.36
CA ILE A 18 -35.68 28.31 8.23
C ILE A 18 -36.64 27.63 7.26
N THR A 19 -37.92 27.96 7.30
CA THR A 19 -38.93 27.41 6.38
C THR A 19 -38.70 27.90 4.94
N THR A 20 -38.41 29.15 4.72
CA THR A 20 -38.14 29.69 3.38
C THR A 20 -36.85 29.15 2.76
N TYR A 21 -35.80 28.93 3.56
CA TYR A 21 -34.55 28.37 3.04
C TYR A 21 -34.67 26.87 2.74
N SER A 22 -35.55 26.16 3.45
CA SER A 22 -35.83 24.73 3.19
C SER A 22 -36.68 24.52 1.91
N GLU A 23 -37.52 25.49 1.55
CA GLU A 23 -38.41 25.39 0.39
C GLU A 23 -37.75 25.78 -0.94
N ASN A 24 -36.67 26.56 -0.94
CA ASN A 24 -36.15 27.18 -2.17
C ASN A 24 -35.00 26.41 -2.87
N TYR A 25 -34.66 25.21 -2.48
CA TYR A 25 -33.78 24.42 -3.33
C TYR A 25 -34.59 23.71 -4.42
N GLN A 26 -34.70 24.33 -5.53
CA GLN A 26 -35.19 23.67 -6.75
C GLN A 26 -34.04 22.86 -7.34
N LYS A 27 -34.31 21.56 -7.57
CA LYS A 27 -33.40 20.74 -8.36
C LYS A 27 -33.17 21.40 -9.70
N GLN A 28 -31.89 21.45 -10.12
CA GLN A 28 -31.55 21.97 -11.43
C GLN A 28 -32.20 21.11 -12.52
N ASN A 29 -32.86 21.78 -13.49
CA ASN A 29 -33.36 21.13 -14.69
C ASN A 29 -32.21 20.90 -15.65
N ILE A 30 -31.88 19.67 -15.92
CA ILE A 30 -30.79 19.31 -16.84
C ILE A 30 -31.31 18.42 -17.97
N SER A 31 -30.62 18.47 -19.09
CA SER A 31 -30.82 17.55 -20.20
C SER A 31 -29.51 17.00 -20.72
N VAL A 32 -29.56 15.77 -21.23
CA VAL A 32 -28.41 15.12 -21.85
C VAL A 32 -28.72 14.97 -23.33
N LEU A 33 -27.97 15.69 -24.15
CA LEU A 33 -28.08 15.59 -25.61
C LEU A 33 -27.37 14.33 -26.13
N PRO A 34 -27.76 13.82 -27.31
CA PRO A 34 -27.04 12.70 -27.92
C PRO A 34 -25.57 12.99 -28.10
N PHE A 35 -24.73 12.05 -27.67
CA PHE A 35 -23.29 12.21 -27.85
C PHE A 35 -22.91 11.97 -29.32
N SER A 36 -21.81 12.61 -29.75
CA SER A 36 -21.31 12.57 -31.11
C SER A 36 -19.84 12.15 -31.15
N GLY A 37 -19.24 12.10 -32.33
CA GLY A 37 -17.78 12.14 -32.52
C GLY A 37 -17.14 10.90 -33.12
N TRP A 38 -17.40 9.69 -32.63
CA TRP A 38 -16.74 8.49 -33.17
C TRP A 38 -17.48 7.97 -34.43
N LYS A 39 -16.71 7.72 -35.49
CA LYS A 39 -17.24 7.24 -36.78
C LYS A 39 -16.78 5.79 -37.07
N GLY A 40 -17.03 4.88 -36.16
CA GLY A 40 -16.71 3.46 -36.32
C GLY A 40 -17.95 2.60 -36.60
N GLN A 41 -17.75 1.32 -36.79
CA GLN A 41 -18.82 0.34 -36.95
C GLN A 41 -19.66 0.32 -35.64
N ASN A 42 -20.99 0.45 -35.71
CA ASN A 42 -21.93 0.57 -34.60
C ASN A 42 -21.77 1.85 -33.73
N ALA A 43 -21.20 2.94 -34.27
CA ALA A 43 -20.98 4.19 -33.55
C ALA A 43 -22.25 4.74 -32.88
N ASP A 44 -23.37 4.78 -33.58
CA ASP A 44 -24.65 5.30 -33.08
C ASP A 44 -25.21 4.47 -31.90
N GLY A 45 -25.04 3.15 -31.94
CA GLY A 45 -25.42 2.27 -30.85
C GLY A 45 -24.62 2.53 -29.58
N PHE A 46 -23.32 2.76 -29.71
CA PHE A 46 -22.44 3.05 -28.56
C PHE A 46 -22.68 4.42 -27.94
N GLN A 47 -22.87 5.44 -28.77
CA GLN A 47 -23.19 6.79 -28.35
C GLN A 47 -24.53 6.83 -27.60
N SER A 48 -25.55 6.15 -28.13
CA SER A 48 -26.84 6.00 -27.48
C SER A 48 -26.74 5.24 -26.16
N ALA A 49 -25.94 4.16 -26.10
CA ALA A 49 -25.74 3.39 -24.86
C ALA A 49 -25.10 4.25 -23.75
N LEU A 50 -24.07 5.03 -24.07
CA LEU A 50 -23.44 5.92 -23.09
C LEU A 50 -24.38 7.02 -22.64
N THR A 51 -25.09 7.68 -23.56
CA THR A 51 -26.10 8.71 -23.27
C THR A 51 -27.13 8.17 -22.30
N ASN A 52 -27.71 6.98 -22.58
CA ASN A 52 -28.71 6.35 -21.72
C ASN A 52 -28.17 5.97 -20.33
N LYS A 53 -26.94 5.47 -20.25
CA LYS A 53 -26.29 5.15 -18.96
C LYS A 53 -26.10 6.40 -18.10
N ILE A 54 -25.68 7.51 -18.69
CA ILE A 54 -25.53 8.79 -17.98
C ILE A 54 -26.89 9.30 -17.52
N ILE A 55 -27.92 9.34 -18.38
CA ILE A 55 -29.29 9.73 -18.01
C ILE A 55 -29.80 8.89 -16.83
N HIS A 56 -29.67 7.56 -16.92
CA HIS A 56 -30.11 6.66 -15.86
C HIS A 56 -29.40 6.94 -14.52
N ARG A 57 -28.09 7.19 -14.53
CA ARG A 57 -27.33 7.52 -13.32
C ARG A 57 -27.73 8.88 -12.73
N ILE A 58 -27.94 9.88 -13.57
CA ILE A 58 -28.39 11.21 -13.13
C ILE A 58 -29.78 11.12 -12.47
N ILE A 59 -30.73 10.40 -13.07
CA ILE A 59 -32.05 10.18 -12.48
C ILE A 59 -31.92 9.46 -11.11
N ASN A 60 -31.11 8.41 -11.02
CA ASN A 60 -30.91 7.66 -9.79
C ASN A 60 -30.13 8.44 -8.71
N SER A 61 -29.43 9.50 -9.08
CA SER A 61 -28.76 10.36 -8.12
C SER A 61 -29.73 11.22 -7.29
N GLN A 62 -30.93 11.44 -7.81
CA GLN A 62 -31.99 12.26 -7.20
C GLN A 62 -31.60 13.75 -6.97
N ARG A 63 -30.48 14.21 -7.56
CA ARG A 63 -29.98 15.59 -7.39
C ARG A 63 -30.56 16.57 -8.40
N PHE A 64 -30.96 16.06 -9.57
CA PHE A 64 -31.39 16.85 -10.72
C PHE A 64 -32.79 16.44 -11.20
N ASN A 65 -33.47 17.36 -11.84
CA ASN A 65 -34.64 17.07 -12.65
C ASN A 65 -34.17 16.86 -14.09
N VAL A 66 -34.37 15.67 -14.62
CA VAL A 66 -33.98 15.37 -16.01
C VAL A 66 -35.16 15.65 -16.92
N ILE A 67 -34.94 16.58 -17.87
CA ILE A 67 -35.92 16.89 -18.91
C ILE A 67 -35.76 15.84 -20.02
N ASP A 68 -36.89 15.24 -20.40
CA ASP A 68 -36.92 14.14 -21.37
C ASP A 68 -36.42 14.58 -22.74
N ARG A 69 -35.61 13.73 -23.34
CA ARG A 69 -35.04 13.87 -24.67
C ARG A 69 -36.12 14.03 -25.76
N VAL A 70 -37.26 13.31 -25.66
CA VAL A 70 -38.35 13.39 -26.62
C VAL A 70 -38.90 14.81 -26.73
N ASN A 71 -39.00 15.51 -25.62
CA ASN A 71 -39.41 16.91 -25.61
C ASN A 71 -38.40 17.82 -26.31
N LEU A 72 -37.11 17.55 -26.16
CA LEU A 72 -36.07 18.32 -26.82
C LEU A 72 -36.05 18.06 -28.34
N GLU A 73 -36.18 16.80 -28.75
CA GLU A 73 -36.23 16.41 -30.18
C GLU A 73 -37.42 17.07 -30.87
N ARG A 74 -38.61 17.11 -30.22
CA ARG A 74 -39.77 17.80 -30.73
C ARG A 74 -39.53 19.31 -30.89
N ILE A 75 -38.91 19.97 -29.93
CA ILE A 75 -38.58 21.40 -30.02
C ILE A 75 -37.59 21.66 -31.16
N ILE A 76 -36.61 20.78 -31.35
CA ILE A 76 -35.64 20.85 -32.43
C ILE A 76 -36.33 20.74 -33.79
N GLU A 77 -37.23 19.78 -33.94
CA GLU A 77 -38.00 19.57 -35.16
C GLU A 77 -38.94 20.76 -35.43
N GLU A 78 -39.68 21.22 -34.44
CA GLU A 78 -40.62 22.37 -34.57
C GLU A 78 -39.90 23.66 -34.94
N GLN A 79 -38.66 23.83 -34.51
CA GLN A 79 -37.85 25.03 -34.82
C GLN A 79 -36.99 24.87 -36.09
N ASN A 80 -37.10 23.77 -36.83
CA ASN A 80 -36.26 23.41 -37.99
C ASN A 80 -34.75 23.53 -37.68
N LEU A 81 -34.33 23.23 -36.47
CA LEU A 81 -32.92 23.28 -36.06
C LEU A 81 -32.27 21.93 -36.48
N GLN A 82 -31.26 22.01 -37.32
CA GLN A 82 -30.52 20.80 -37.75
C GLN A 82 -29.41 20.49 -36.75
N LEU A 83 -29.56 19.41 -35.97
CA LEU A 83 -28.47 18.83 -35.19
C LEU A 83 -27.57 17.96 -36.10
N SER A 84 -26.92 18.59 -37.08
CA SER A 84 -26.01 17.87 -37.99
C SER A 84 -24.62 17.75 -37.38
N GLY A 85 -24.34 16.62 -36.74
CA GLY A 85 -22.98 16.08 -36.48
C GLY A 85 -22.02 16.85 -35.57
N VAL A 86 -22.06 18.17 -35.55
CA VAL A 86 -21.38 19.04 -34.57
C VAL A 86 -22.45 19.94 -33.98
N ILE A 87 -22.76 19.72 -32.73
CA ILE A 87 -23.77 20.53 -32.04
C ILE A 87 -23.15 21.90 -31.77
N ASP A 88 -23.65 22.93 -32.46
CA ASP A 88 -23.28 24.32 -32.21
C ASP A 88 -23.80 24.76 -30.84
N GLU A 89 -22.94 25.40 -30.05
CA GLU A 89 -23.21 25.79 -28.66
C GLU A 89 -24.41 26.74 -28.57
N ASP A 90 -24.53 27.66 -29.53
CA ASP A 90 -25.64 28.62 -29.58
C ASP A 90 -26.98 27.94 -29.80
N THR A 91 -26.99 26.88 -30.62
CA THR A 91 -28.18 26.04 -30.86
C THR A 91 -28.56 25.30 -29.57
N VAL A 92 -27.59 24.76 -28.82
CA VAL A 92 -27.83 24.08 -27.54
C VAL A 92 -28.44 25.03 -26.51
N VAL A 93 -27.93 26.25 -26.42
CA VAL A 93 -28.46 27.29 -25.53
C VAL A 93 -29.89 27.63 -25.91
N GLN A 94 -30.17 27.83 -27.18
CA GLN A 94 -31.51 28.15 -27.66
C GLN A 94 -32.53 27.03 -27.34
N VAL A 95 -32.19 25.80 -27.68
CA VAL A 95 -33.03 24.63 -27.37
C VAL A 95 -33.23 24.44 -25.87
N GLY A 96 -32.16 24.62 -25.08
CA GLY A 96 -32.22 24.53 -23.63
C GLY A 96 -33.16 25.57 -23.00
N ARG A 97 -33.13 26.81 -23.48
CA ARG A 97 -34.04 27.91 -23.04
C ARG A 97 -35.50 27.57 -23.36
N LEU A 98 -35.79 27.09 -24.56
CA LEU A 98 -37.14 26.74 -24.97
C LEU A 98 -37.70 25.53 -24.15
N ALA A 99 -36.85 24.62 -23.74
CA ALA A 99 -37.21 23.47 -22.95
C ALA A 99 -37.24 23.72 -21.42
N GLY A 100 -36.89 24.93 -20.96
CA GLY A 100 -36.79 25.27 -19.55
C GLY A 100 -35.65 24.50 -18.83
N VAL A 101 -34.60 24.15 -19.56
CA VAL A 101 -33.40 23.47 -19.06
C VAL A 101 -32.40 24.52 -18.60
N GLN A 102 -31.80 24.34 -17.45
CA GLN A 102 -30.77 25.24 -16.93
C GLN A 102 -29.39 24.81 -17.37
N ARG A 103 -29.17 23.49 -17.59
CA ARG A 103 -27.88 22.94 -18.02
C ARG A 103 -28.06 21.82 -19.03
N CYS A 104 -27.24 21.86 -20.07
CA CYS A 104 -27.18 20.80 -21.08
C CYS A 104 -25.85 20.02 -20.96
N ILE A 105 -25.95 18.71 -20.94
CA ILE A 105 -24.78 17.82 -21.03
C ILE A 105 -24.61 17.40 -22.48
N ILE A 106 -23.46 17.73 -23.03
CA ILE A 106 -23.03 17.38 -24.37
C ILE A 106 -21.73 16.59 -24.30
N GLY A 107 -21.48 15.71 -25.26
CA GLY A 107 -20.27 14.90 -25.20
C GLY A 107 -19.85 14.34 -26.56
N ASN A 108 -18.54 14.16 -26.66
CA ASN A 108 -17.92 13.51 -27.78
C ASN A 108 -17.26 12.21 -27.34
N PHE A 109 -17.62 11.13 -28.00
CA PHE A 109 -16.98 9.85 -27.86
C PHE A 109 -15.65 9.87 -28.62
N THR A 110 -14.52 9.73 -27.94
CA THR A 110 -13.19 9.94 -28.53
C THR A 110 -12.49 8.64 -28.91
N GLY A 111 -12.83 7.51 -28.31
CA GLY A 111 -12.23 6.23 -28.65
C GLY A 111 -12.88 5.02 -28.00
N ASN A 112 -12.77 3.90 -28.71
CA ASN A 112 -13.11 2.58 -28.19
C ASN A 112 -12.15 1.54 -28.80
N SER A 113 -11.62 0.66 -27.96
CA SER A 113 -10.96 -0.57 -28.40
C SER A 113 -11.35 -1.74 -27.52
N VAL A 114 -11.45 -2.91 -28.12
CA VAL A 114 -11.65 -4.16 -27.37
C VAL A 114 -10.59 -5.15 -27.82
N GLU A 115 -9.79 -5.62 -26.88
CA GLU A 115 -8.69 -6.54 -27.11
C GLU A 115 -8.92 -7.87 -26.41
N TYR A 116 -8.56 -8.97 -27.08
CA TYR A 116 -8.63 -10.30 -26.51
C TYR A 116 -7.27 -10.70 -25.93
N TYR A 117 -7.28 -11.15 -24.70
CA TYR A 117 -6.11 -11.69 -24.00
C TYR A 117 -6.31 -13.19 -23.78
N PRO A 118 -5.47 -14.05 -24.38
CA PRO A 118 -5.58 -15.50 -24.21
C PRO A 118 -5.22 -15.93 -22.78
N ALA A 119 -5.68 -17.12 -22.42
CA ALA A 119 -5.34 -17.73 -21.15
C ALA A 119 -3.81 -17.93 -21.04
N LYS A 120 -3.24 -17.55 -19.91
CA LYS A 120 -1.83 -17.81 -19.61
C LYS A 120 -1.70 -19.13 -18.85
N LYS A 121 -0.86 -20.03 -19.38
CA LYS A 121 -0.55 -21.33 -18.77
C LYS A 121 0.87 -21.31 -18.21
N ASN A 122 1.11 -22.15 -17.18
CA ASN A 122 2.45 -22.43 -16.68
C ASN A 122 3.12 -23.52 -17.57
N ASP A 123 4.37 -23.85 -17.25
CA ASP A 123 5.15 -24.88 -17.96
C ASP A 123 4.55 -26.29 -17.81
N GLN A 124 3.64 -26.49 -16.85
CA GLN A 124 2.91 -27.75 -16.62
C GLN A 124 1.55 -27.78 -17.35
N GLY A 125 1.17 -26.72 -18.08
CA GLY A 125 -0.08 -26.62 -18.82
C GLY A 125 -1.28 -26.14 -18.02
N GLU A 126 -1.13 -25.83 -16.75
CA GLU A 126 -2.20 -25.32 -15.89
C GLU A 126 -2.48 -23.85 -16.17
N ILE A 127 -3.77 -23.47 -16.13
CA ILE A 127 -4.18 -22.10 -16.38
C ILE A 127 -3.87 -21.23 -15.16
N ILE A 128 -2.83 -20.38 -15.26
CA ILE A 128 -2.48 -19.36 -14.24
C ILE A 128 -3.45 -18.18 -14.31
N ARG A 129 -3.92 -17.82 -15.50
CA ARG A 129 -4.86 -16.74 -15.75
C ARG A 129 -5.81 -17.12 -16.87
N PRO A 130 -7.13 -17.07 -16.65
CA PRO A 130 -8.11 -17.32 -17.71
C PRO A 130 -8.01 -16.27 -18.81
N SER A 131 -8.53 -16.60 -19.99
CA SER A 131 -8.70 -15.63 -21.07
C SER A 131 -9.72 -14.56 -20.67
N TYR A 132 -9.55 -13.35 -21.19
CA TYR A 132 -10.50 -12.26 -20.97
C TYR A 132 -10.44 -11.27 -22.14
N TYR A 133 -11.48 -10.47 -22.26
CA TYR A 133 -11.52 -9.31 -23.12
C TYR A 133 -11.27 -8.06 -22.27
N GLU A 134 -10.50 -7.12 -22.81
CA GLU A 134 -10.24 -5.82 -22.17
C GLU A 134 -10.77 -4.73 -23.09
N SER A 135 -11.66 -3.89 -22.59
CA SER A 135 -12.23 -2.75 -23.31
C SER A 135 -11.66 -1.44 -22.77
N ASN A 136 -11.24 -0.59 -23.66
CA ASN A 136 -10.79 0.77 -23.40
C ASN A 136 -11.78 1.74 -24.05
N VAL A 137 -12.33 2.66 -23.26
CA VAL A 137 -13.31 3.66 -23.73
C VAL A 137 -12.87 5.04 -23.28
N SER A 138 -12.95 6.01 -24.18
CA SER A 138 -12.64 7.41 -23.88
C SER A 138 -13.71 8.36 -24.42
N ALA A 139 -14.02 9.40 -23.66
CA ALA A 139 -14.97 10.44 -24.04
C ALA A 139 -14.61 11.77 -23.39
N THR A 140 -14.97 12.86 -24.07
CA THR A 140 -14.97 14.23 -23.51
C THR A 140 -16.40 14.67 -23.36
N ILE A 141 -16.82 14.96 -22.12
CA ILE A 141 -18.20 15.32 -21.79
C ILE A 141 -18.20 16.68 -21.05
N ARG A 142 -19.07 17.57 -21.49
CA ARG A 142 -19.14 18.94 -21.01
C ARG A 142 -20.52 19.27 -20.50
N MET A 143 -20.57 20.10 -19.47
CA MET A 143 -21.80 20.69 -18.95
C MET A 143 -21.85 22.17 -19.33
N LEU A 144 -22.85 22.54 -20.13
CA LEU A 144 -23.07 23.89 -20.63
C LEU A 144 -24.19 24.56 -19.80
N SER A 145 -23.92 25.73 -19.27
CA SER A 145 -24.95 26.59 -18.67
C SER A 145 -25.78 27.25 -19.77
N VAL A 146 -27.07 27.02 -19.77
CA VAL A 146 -28.01 27.61 -20.74
C VAL A 146 -28.21 29.12 -20.50
N GLU A 147 -28.03 29.58 -19.26
CA GLU A 147 -28.16 30.98 -18.89
C GLU A 147 -26.99 31.83 -19.42
N SER A 148 -25.77 31.39 -19.13
CA SER A 148 -24.55 32.14 -19.46
C SER A 148 -23.96 31.78 -20.84
N GLY A 149 -24.31 30.65 -21.42
CA GLY A 149 -23.70 30.13 -22.64
C GLY A 149 -22.27 29.60 -22.43
N HIS A 150 -21.81 29.49 -21.19
CA HIS A 150 -20.45 28.98 -20.88
C HIS A 150 -20.47 27.59 -20.31
N TYR A 151 -19.33 26.88 -20.44
CA TYR A 151 -19.13 25.60 -19.83
C TYR A 151 -18.87 25.72 -18.34
N ASP A 152 -19.73 25.11 -17.52
CA ASP A 152 -19.50 24.99 -16.08
C ASP A 152 -18.39 23.96 -15.79
N LYS A 153 -18.32 22.90 -16.59
CA LYS A 153 -17.36 21.82 -16.42
C LYS A 153 -17.09 21.07 -17.72
N SER A 154 -15.85 20.62 -17.89
CA SER A 154 -15.43 19.65 -18.92
C SER A 154 -14.72 18.49 -18.26
N VAL A 155 -15.12 17.27 -18.61
CA VAL A 155 -14.55 16.02 -18.09
C VAL A 155 -14.02 15.23 -19.26
N GLU A 156 -12.72 15.02 -19.31
CA GLU A 156 -12.08 14.07 -20.19
C GLU A 156 -11.80 12.80 -19.39
N THR A 157 -12.34 11.69 -19.82
CA THR A 157 -12.27 10.45 -19.06
C THR A 157 -11.91 9.26 -19.94
N TYR A 158 -11.16 8.35 -19.35
CA TYR A 158 -10.72 7.11 -19.94
C TYR A 158 -10.98 5.97 -18.95
N THR A 159 -11.56 4.89 -19.44
CA THR A 159 -11.83 3.70 -18.60
C THR A 159 -11.31 2.43 -19.29
N ARG A 160 -10.83 1.52 -18.47
CA ARG A 160 -10.35 0.20 -18.88
C ARG A 160 -11.00 -0.86 -18.00
N GLU A 161 -11.76 -1.77 -18.62
CA GLU A 161 -12.47 -2.81 -17.89
C GLU A 161 -12.36 -4.17 -18.59
N ARG A 162 -12.46 -5.23 -17.77
CA ARG A 162 -12.34 -6.61 -18.24
C ARG A 162 -13.65 -7.34 -18.15
N GLY A 163 -13.89 -8.22 -19.13
CA GLY A 163 -15.08 -9.07 -19.20
C GLY A 163 -14.79 -10.45 -19.78
N GLU A 164 -15.72 -11.36 -19.61
CA GLU A 164 -15.64 -12.73 -20.15
C GLU A 164 -15.81 -12.75 -21.69
N ASN A 165 -16.48 -11.75 -22.22
CA ASN A 165 -16.64 -11.51 -23.66
C ASN A 165 -16.49 -10.01 -23.97
N ALA A 166 -16.44 -9.67 -25.24
CA ALA A 166 -16.26 -8.30 -25.72
C ALA A 166 -17.36 -7.35 -25.23
N ASP A 167 -18.62 -7.78 -25.30
CA ASP A 167 -19.78 -6.95 -24.89
C ASP A 167 -19.79 -6.70 -23.40
N ALA A 168 -19.46 -7.71 -22.58
CA ALA A 168 -19.38 -7.57 -21.13
C ALA A 168 -18.24 -6.62 -20.70
N ALA A 169 -17.08 -6.70 -21.35
CA ALA A 169 -15.96 -5.79 -21.09
C ALA A 169 -16.34 -4.35 -21.44
N PHE A 170 -16.93 -4.17 -22.62
CA PHE A 170 -17.36 -2.86 -23.11
C PHE A 170 -18.48 -2.25 -22.25
N SER A 171 -19.52 -3.03 -21.91
CA SER A 171 -20.61 -2.54 -21.04
C SER A 171 -20.09 -2.08 -19.69
N LYS A 172 -19.17 -2.83 -19.06
CA LYS A 172 -18.52 -2.43 -17.81
C LYS A 172 -17.72 -1.13 -17.95
N ALA A 173 -16.99 -0.99 -19.05
CA ALA A 173 -16.22 0.23 -19.33
C ALA A 173 -17.15 1.46 -19.46
N LEU A 174 -18.26 1.32 -20.19
CA LEU A 174 -19.28 2.38 -20.30
C LEU A 174 -19.92 2.70 -18.94
N ASP A 175 -20.23 1.69 -18.12
CA ASP A 175 -20.81 1.90 -16.79
C ASP A 175 -19.84 2.69 -15.89
N LYS A 176 -18.56 2.34 -15.93
CA LYS A 176 -17.52 3.03 -15.15
C LYS A 176 -17.30 4.45 -15.63
N LEU A 177 -17.32 4.67 -16.94
CA LEU A 177 -17.21 5.99 -17.54
C LEU A 177 -18.40 6.87 -17.13
N ALA A 178 -19.63 6.38 -17.26
CA ALA A 178 -20.81 7.11 -16.86
C ALA A 178 -20.82 7.45 -15.36
N GLU A 179 -20.33 6.52 -14.50
CA GLU A 179 -20.15 6.77 -13.07
C GLU A 179 -19.19 7.91 -12.78
N SER A 180 -18.01 7.88 -13.42
CA SER A 180 -16.99 8.92 -13.25
C SER A 180 -17.51 10.29 -13.65
N VAL A 181 -18.16 10.40 -14.81
CA VAL A 181 -18.71 11.65 -15.35
C VAL A 181 -19.79 12.22 -14.43
N VAL A 182 -20.74 11.38 -14.01
CA VAL A 182 -21.85 11.87 -13.16
C VAL A 182 -21.33 12.29 -11.78
N THR A 183 -20.40 11.55 -11.20
CA THR A 183 -19.76 11.93 -9.92
C THR A 183 -19.06 13.29 -10.03
N GLU A 184 -18.35 13.54 -11.13
CA GLU A 184 -17.66 14.80 -11.35
C GLU A 184 -18.63 15.96 -11.54
N PHE A 185 -19.77 15.76 -12.23
CA PHE A 185 -20.81 16.76 -12.37
C PHE A 185 -21.55 17.02 -11.05
N GLU A 186 -21.87 15.98 -10.28
CA GLU A 186 -22.47 16.13 -8.96
C GLU A 186 -21.60 16.98 -8.02
N SER A 187 -20.29 16.90 -8.16
CA SER A 187 -19.34 17.68 -7.35
C SER A 187 -19.47 19.19 -7.52
N GLN A 188 -20.00 19.65 -8.65
CA GLN A 188 -20.24 21.07 -8.91
C GLN A 188 -21.51 21.59 -8.20
N PHE A 189 -22.38 20.68 -7.77
CA PHE A 189 -23.67 21.00 -7.12
C PHE A 189 -23.76 20.30 -5.76
N PRO A 190 -22.90 20.65 -4.81
CA PRO A 190 -22.93 20.05 -3.48
C PRO A 190 -24.26 20.30 -2.80
N ILE A 191 -24.78 19.28 -2.12
CA ILE A 191 -26.03 19.41 -1.37
C ILE A 191 -25.82 20.40 -0.23
N GLN A 192 -26.70 21.41 -0.16
CA GLN A 192 -26.71 22.38 0.92
C GLN A 192 -28.06 22.29 1.65
N THR A 193 -28.05 22.36 2.97
CA THR A 193 -29.25 22.29 3.81
C THR A 193 -28.96 22.87 5.19
N VAL A 194 -29.93 22.81 6.09
CA VAL A 194 -29.81 23.32 7.45
C VAL A 194 -30.00 22.22 8.48
N ILE A 195 -29.44 22.40 9.65
CA ILE A 195 -29.64 21.52 10.82
C ILE A 195 -31.03 21.82 11.40
N LYS A 196 -31.91 20.82 11.41
CA LYS A 196 -33.26 20.89 12.01
C LYS A 196 -33.28 20.55 13.49
N GLN A 197 -32.45 19.58 13.91
CA GLN A 197 -32.47 19.09 15.29
C GLN A 197 -31.06 18.59 15.65
N ILE A 198 -30.71 18.78 16.92
CA ILE A 198 -29.47 18.25 17.52
C ILE A 198 -29.86 17.44 18.74
N ASP A 199 -29.34 16.21 18.80
CA ASP A 199 -29.46 15.30 19.93
C ASP A 199 -28.07 14.76 20.28
N HIS A 200 -27.42 15.36 21.28
CA HIS A 200 -26.04 15.11 21.67
C HIS A 200 -25.05 15.24 20.50
N SER A 201 -24.56 14.12 19.98
CA SER A 201 -23.65 14.05 18.82
C SER A 201 -24.34 13.70 17.50
N THR A 202 -25.67 13.62 17.52
CA THR A 202 -26.48 13.29 16.32
C THR A 202 -27.26 14.51 15.87
N VAL A 203 -27.19 14.84 14.61
CA VAL A 203 -27.95 15.93 14.00
C VAL A 203 -28.90 15.41 12.94
N THR A 204 -30.06 16.06 12.82
CA THR A 204 -30.99 15.84 11.73
C THR A 204 -30.96 17.04 10.79
N ILE A 205 -30.74 16.79 9.51
CA ILE A 205 -30.74 17.81 8.44
C ILE A 205 -32.06 17.81 7.66
N ALA A 206 -32.37 18.95 7.04
CA ALA A 206 -33.62 19.18 6.33
C ALA A 206 -33.67 18.59 4.92
N ARG A 207 -32.83 17.62 4.59
CA ARG A 207 -32.79 16.91 3.31
C ARG A 207 -32.50 15.44 3.51
N GLY A 208 -33.14 14.63 2.67
CA GLY A 208 -33.03 13.18 2.72
C GLY A 208 -32.79 12.55 1.35
N LYS A 209 -33.29 11.33 1.19
CA LYS A 209 -33.13 10.54 -0.04
C LYS A 209 -33.63 11.27 -1.29
N ASP A 210 -34.75 11.99 -1.19
CA ASP A 210 -35.37 12.70 -2.32
C ASP A 210 -34.53 13.85 -2.86
N SER A 211 -33.51 14.27 -2.09
CA SER A 211 -32.54 15.29 -2.49
C SER A 211 -31.16 14.70 -2.81
N GLY A 212 -31.06 13.38 -2.94
CA GLY A 212 -29.80 12.70 -3.28
C GLY A 212 -28.87 12.47 -2.09
N VAL A 213 -29.30 12.69 -0.85
CA VAL A 213 -28.51 12.35 0.33
C VAL A 213 -28.35 10.83 0.44
N LYS A 214 -27.13 10.37 0.67
CA LYS A 214 -26.79 8.93 0.83
C LYS A 214 -26.08 8.70 2.17
N ILE A 215 -26.22 7.50 2.73
CA ILE A 215 -25.48 7.08 3.92
C ILE A 215 -23.98 7.15 3.60
N GLY A 216 -23.21 7.69 4.57
CA GLY A 216 -21.77 7.88 4.42
C GLY A 216 -21.34 9.21 3.81
N MET A 217 -22.27 10.02 3.27
CA MET A 217 -21.96 11.38 2.82
C MET A 217 -21.50 12.24 3.99
N THR A 218 -20.67 13.18 3.67
CA THR A 218 -20.03 14.09 4.61
C THR A 218 -20.42 15.52 4.34
N PHE A 219 -20.68 16.28 5.40
CA PHE A 219 -21.06 17.67 5.32
C PHE A 219 -20.17 18.50 6.25
N ILE A 220 -19.72 19.65 5.77
CA ILE A 220 -19.11 20.71 6.57
C ILE A 220 -20.23 21.57 7.14
N ILE A 221 -20.08 21.99 8.39
CA ILE A 221 -21.03 22.85 9.08
C ILE A 221 -20.49 24.28 9.05
N TYR A 222 -21.33 25.22 8.65
CA TYR A 222 -21.00 26.62 8.56
C TYR A 222 -21.71 27.40 9.67
N ARG A 223 -20.99 28.31 10.32
CA ARG A 223 -21.57 29.21 11.28
C ARG A 223 -22.40 30.24 10.52
N PHE A 224 -23.70 30.28 10.81
CA PHE A 224 -24.59 31.29 10.29
C PHE A 224 -24.50 32.55 11.17
N GLN A 225 -23.94 33.63 10.67
CA GLN A 225 -24.04 34.95 11.28
C GLN A 225 -24.90 35.83 10.39
N PRO A 226 -26.08 36.27 10.84
CA PRO A 226 -26.78 37.35 10.15
C PRO A 226 -25.94 38.65 10.32
N LEU A 227 -25.20 39.02 9.28
CA LEU A 227 -24.64 40.36 9.23
C LEU A 227 -25.77 41.32 8.86
N THR A 228 -26.28 42.03 9.84
CA THR A 228 -27.05 43.25 9.65
C THR A 228 -26.06 44.35 9.30
N ASN A 229 -25.65 44.43 8.05
CA ASN A 229 -25.19 45.71 7.51
C ASN A 229 -26.45 46.53 7.24
N GLU A 230 -26.53 47.71 7.82
CA GLU A 230 -27.68 48.62 7.75
C GLU A 230 -28.09 49.06 6.32
N ILE A 231 -27.45 48.57 5.27
CA ILE A 231 -27.65 48.99 3.88
C ILE A 231 -28.07 47.86 2.92
N PHE A 232 -27.79 46.57 3.23
CA PHE A 232 -28.19 45.46 2.40
C PHE A 232 -28.49 44.23 3.28
N ASP A 233 -29.68 43.63 3.12
CA ASP A 233 -30.10 42.37 3.75
C ASP A 233 -29.34 41.15 3.15
N GLU A 234 -28.02 41.26 2.98
CA GLU A 234 -27.20 40.14 2.50
C GLU A 234 -26.78 39.25 3.64
N ILE A 235 -27.22 38.00 3.58
CA ILE A 235 -26.77 36.93 4.47
C ILE A 235 -25.38 36.50 4.00
N ILE A 236 -24.36 36.99 4.67
CA ILE A 236 -22.99 36.56 4.41
C ILE A 236 -22.74 35.26 5.20
N ILE A 237 -22.43 34.18 4.50
CA ILE A 237 -21.91 32.95 5.10
C ILE A 237 -20.45 33.23 5.44
N ASN A 238 -20.19 33.58 6.70
CA ASN A 238 -18.83 33.71 7.20
C ASN A 238 -18.35 32.43 7.81
N ASP A 239 -17.23 31.99 7.32
CA ASP A 239 -16.31 30.99 7.84
C ASP A 239 -16.84 29.60 8.17
N ASP A 240 -16.13 28.61 7.65
CA ASP A 240 -16.24 27.23 8.13
C ASP A 240 -16.10 27.20 9.65
N ILE A 241 -17.02 26.57 10.36
CA ILE A 241 -16.76 26.20 11.74
C ILE A 241 -15.43 25.43 11.73
N PRO A 242 -14.45 25.78 12.60
CA PRO A 242 -13.12 25.21 12.50
C PRO A 242 -13.14 23.71 12.24
N GLU A 243 -12.15 23.17 11.55
CA GLU A 243 -11.99 21.84 10.94
C GLU A 243 -12.67 20.63 11.64
N ASN A 244 -13.23 20.84 12.81
CA ASN A 244 -13.90 19.86 13.63
C ASN A 244 -15.43 19.85 13.51
N GLY A 245 -16.02 20.85 12.89
CA GLY A 245 -17.48 20.96 12.73
C GLY A 245 -17.98 20.24 11.47
N VAL A 246 -17.79 18.93 11.41
CA VAL A 246 -18.22 18.10 10.29
C VAL A 246 -19.18 17.02 10.74
N MET A 247 -20.07 16.62 9.85
CA MET A 247 -21.00 15.52 10.10
C MET A 247 -20.95 14.48 9.00
N LYS A 248 -21.22 13.24 9.34
CA LYS A 248 -21.36 12.12 8.42
C LYS A 248 -22.73 11.50 8.55
N ILE A 249 -23.40 11.28 7.42
CA ILE A 249 -24.76 10.71 7.38
C ILE A 249 -24.72 9.24 7.80
N THR A 250 -25.55 8.89 8.78
CA THR A 250 -25.67 7.53 9.35
C THR A 250 -26.99 6.87 9.02
N SER A 251 -28.07 7.66 8.85
CA SER A 251 -29.37 7.16 8.38
C SER A 251 -30.10 8.21 7.53
N ILE A 252 -30.98 7.76 6.67
CA ILE A 252 -31.72 8.61 5.74
C ILE A 252 -33.20 8.23 5.73
N ASP A 253 -34.05 9.26 5.72
CA ASP A 253 -35.46 9.18 5.43
C ASP A 253 -35.73 9.87 4.07
N ALA A 254 -36.99 9.91 3.61
CA ALA A 254 -37.32 10.56 2.33
C ALA A 254 -36.88 12.03 2.29
N GLN A 255 -37.26 12.83 3.29
CA GLN A 255 -37.03 14.28 3.33
C GLN A 255 -36.00 14.73 4.36
N THR A 256 -35.52 13.85 5.22
CA THR A 256 -34.54 14.16 6.26
C THR A 256 -33.42 13.12 6.30
N ALA A 257 -32.29 13.50 6.86
CA ALA A 257 -31.22 12.56 7.14
C ALA A 257 -30.62 12.85 8.51
N LYS A 258 -30.16 11.78 9.18
CA LYS A 258 -29.44 11.89 10.45
C LYS A 258 -27.95 11.67 10.20
N GLY A 259 -27.14 12.50 10.83
CA GLY A 259 -25.70 12.37 10.78
C GLY A 259 -25.09 12.49 12.16
N ARG A 260 -23.88 11.97 12.29
CA ARG A 260 -23.09 12.06 13.50
C ARG A 260 -22.06 13.19 13.37
N LEU A 261 -21.97 14.01 14.40
CA LEU A 261 -20.98 15.09 14.51
C LEU A 261 -19.60 14.53 14.87
N PHE A 262 -18.57 15.18 14.34
CA PHE A 262 -17.17 14.89 14.61
C PHE A 262 -16.45 16.17 15.03
N GLY A 263 -15.52 16.02 15.96
CA GLY A 263 -14.69 17.10 16.44
C GLY A 263 -15.29 17.88 17.58
N ASP A 264 -14.91 19.14 17.71
CA ASP A 264 -15.51 20.08 18.69
C ASP A 264 -16.75 20.72 18.09
N PHE A 265 -17.90 20.26 18.53
CA PHE A 265 -19.20 20.72 18.08
C PHE A 265 -19.95 21.58 19.09
N SER A 266 -19.22 22.15 20.07
CA SER A 266 -19.82 23.02 21.11
C SER A 266 -20.53 24.26 20.52
N GLU A 267 -20.13 24.71 19.34
CA GLU A 267 -20.68 25.86 18.63
C GLU A 267 -21.74 25.48 17.59
N VAL A 268 -22.02 24.20 17.39
CA VAL A 268 -23.02 23.75 16.42
C VAL A 268 -24.41 23.96 17.01
N VAL A 269 -25.26 24.69 16.28
CA VAL A 269 -26.64 25.01 16.71
C VAL A 269 -27.65 24.66 15.59
N VAL A 270 -28.91 24.50 15.99
CA VAL A 270 -30.03 24.36 15.03
C VAL A 270 -30.07 25.60 14.14
N GLY A 271 -30.25 25.41 12.84
CA GLY A 271 -30.22 26.48 11.84
C GLY A 271 -28.85 26.68 11.17
N ASN A 272 -27.77 26.09 11.69
CA ASN A 272 -26.49 26.11 10.95
C ASN A 272 -26.64 25.52 9.56
N LEU A 273 -26.02 26.17 8.57
CA LEU A 273 -25.94 25.67 7.20
C LEU A 273 -24.96 24.49 7.15
N VAL A 274 -25.31 23.47 6.40
CA VAL A 274 -24.41 22.34 6.12
C VAL A 274 -24.29 22.14 4.63
N ARG A 275 -23.07 21.95 4.15
CA ARG A 275 -22.74 21.74 2.75
C ARG A 275 -21.97 20.42 2.59
N GLU A 276 -22.39 19.64 1.61
CA GLU A 276 -21.68 18.42 1.23
C GLU A 276 -20.22 18.70 0.89
N THR A 277 -19.33 17.80 1.31
CA THR A 277 -17.92 17.85 0.97
C THR A 277 -17.43 16.49 0.51
N LEU A 278 -16.60 16.50 -0.54
CA LEU A 278 -15.88 15.33 -1.00
C LEU A 278 -14.53 15.13 -0.27
N ARG A 279 -14.17 16.08 0.60
CA ARG A 279 -12.94 15.93 1.38
C ARG A 279 -13.05 14.70 2.28
N PRO A 280 -12.09 13.76 2.23
CA PRO A 280 -12.09 12.62 3.11
C PRO A 280 -11.95 13.09 4.55
N ILE A 281 -12.98 12.84 5.36
CA ILE A 281 -12.91 13.14 6.80
C ILE A 281 -12.16 12.01 7.47
N LYS A 282 -11.17 12.38 8.26
CA LYS A 282 -10.53 11.45 9.19
C LYS A 282 -11.54 11.07 10.27
N ILE A 283 -11.87 9.79 10.35
CA ILE A 283 -12.76 9.28 11.39
C ILE A 283 -12.05 9.44 12.73
N GLU A 284 -12.69 10.15 13.65
CA GLU A 284 -12.29 10.22 15.04
C GLU A 284 -13.13 9.23 15.86
N ALA A 285 -12.50 8.53 16.75
CA ALA A 285 -13.15 7.57 17.64
C ALA A 285 -12.50 7.61 19.04
N ASN A 286 -13.15 6.97 19.98
CA ASN A 286 -12.62 6.79 21.32
C ASN A 286 -12.53 5.31 21.66
N ILE A 287 -11.56 4.96 22.49
CA ILE A 287 -11.41 3.61 23.00
C ILE A 287 -12.47 3.38 24.08
N LEU A 288 -13.43 2.49 23.79
CA LEU A 288 -14.47 2.08 24.75
C LEU A 288 -13.90 1.11 25.79
N GLU A 289 -13.09 0.16 25.32
CA GLU A 289 -12.54 -0.90 26.14
C GLU A 289 -11.14 -1.30 25.66
N LYS A 290 -10.29 -1.72 26.59
CA LYS A 290 -9.00 -2.33 26.31
C LYS A 290 -8.92 -3.69 26.96
N SER A 291 -8.66 -4.73 26.16
CA SER A 291 -8.42 -6.10 26.61
C SER A 291 -6.95 -6.53 26.38
N PHE A 292 -6.59 -7.73 26.84
CA PHE A 292 -5.25 -8.28 26.59
C PHE A 292 -4.96 -8.44 25.08
N GLY A 293 -5.97 -8.78 24.27
CA GLY A 293 -5.83 -9.04 22.82
C GLY A 293 -6.08 -7.84 21.92
N GLY A 294 -6.67 -6.74 22.41
CA GLY A 294 -7.05 -5.63 21.54
C GLY A 294 -7.82 -4.51 22.24
N ILE A 295 -8.55 -3.77 21.42
CA ILE A 295 -9.42 -2.67 21.86
C ILE A 295 -10.77 -2.75 21.17
N THR A 296 -11.78 -2.16 21.84
CA THR A 296 -13.07 -1.83 21.23
C THR A 296 -13.18 -0.32 21.09
N VAL A 297 -13.64 0.15 19.92
CA VAL A 297 -13.76 1.57 19.59
C VAL A 297 -15.21 1.92 19.27
N ASN A 298 -15.62 3.17 19.52
CA ASN A 298 -16.98 3.65 19.29
C ASN A 298 -17.22 4.13 17.84
N ALA A 299 -16.59 3.49 16.87
CA ALA A 299 -16.78 3.74 15.45
C ALA A 299 -17.02 2.42 14.72
N GLY A 300 -17.98 2.39 13.83
CA GLY A 300 -18.40 1.20 13.08
C GLY A 300 -18.62 1.45 11.60
N ALA A 301 -19.37 0.54 10.96
CA ALA A 301 -19.72 0.64 9.55
C ALA A 301 -20.61 1.86 9.24
N ASP A 302 -21.40 2.30 10.22
CA ASP A 302 -22.22 3.52 10.16
C ASP A 302 -21.38 4.77 9.83
N LEU A 303 -20.13 4.80 10.27
CA LEU A 303 -19.18 5.87 9.98
C LEU A 303 -18.31 5.59 8.74
N GLY A 304 -18.58 4.49 8.03
CA GLY A 304 -17.79 4.05 6.89
C GLY A 304 -16.43 3.46 7.29
N LEU A 305 -16.31 2.98 8.52
CA LEU A 305 -15.10 2.28 8.94
C LEU A 305 -15.01 0.93 8.24
N THR A 306 -13.83 0.59 7.77
CA THR A 306 -13.55 -0.67 7.09
C THR A 306 -12.49 -1.47 7.85
N LYS A 307 -12.51 -2.79 7.66
CA LYS A 307 -11.45 -3.67 8.17
C LYS A 307 -10.10 -3.27 7.56
N GLY A 308 -9.07 -3.18 8.40
CA GLY A 308 -7.74 -2.71 8.00
C GLY A 308 -7.50 -1.22 8.25
N ALA A 309 -8.54 -0.43 8.55
CA ALA A 309 -8.39 0.97 8.92
C ALA A 309 -7.44 1.13 10.11
N THR A 310 -6.59 2.14 10.07
CA THR A 310 -5.55 2.38 11.06
C THR A 310 -5.77 3.72 11.76
N PHE A 311 -5.52 3.74 13.07
CA PHE A 311 -5.68 4.92 13.90
C PHE A 311 -4.43 5.20 14.72
N LYS A 312 -4.07 6.48 14.84
CA LYS A 312 -3.17 6.97 15.88
C LYS A 312 -3.94 7.08 17.18
N VAL A 313 -3.38 6.57 18.27
CA VAL A 313 -3.94 6.76 19.63
C VAL A 313 -3.33 8.01 20.23
N MET A 314 -4.18 8.96 20.60
CA MET A 314 -3.82 10.29 21.04
C MET A 314 -3.98 10.40 22.57
N LYS A 315 -2.92 10.81 23.26
CA LYS A 315 -2.95 11.11 24.69
C LYS A 315 -3.06 12.61 24.90
N ARG A 316 -4.07 13.07 25.66
CA ARG A 316 -4.19 14.47 26.06
C ARG A 316 -2.99 14.87 26.91
N GLN A 317 -2.40 15.98 26.57
CA GLN A 317 -1.34 16.64 27.33
C GLN A 317 -1.96 17.65 28.30
N LYS A 318 -1.18 18.10 29.28
CA LYS A 318 -1.55 19.21 30.15
C LYS A 318 -1.66 20.50 29.33
N ASP A 319 -2.60 21.35 29.69
CA ASP A 319 -2.72 22.67 29.13
C ASP A 319 -1.43 23.46 29.39
N LEU A 320 -1.04 24.28 28.42
CA LEU A 320 0.20 25.06 28.47
C LEU A 320 -0.18 26.53 28.49
N THR A 321 0.25 27.23 29.54
CA THR A 321 0.05 28.68 29.64
C THR A 321 1.31 29.37 29.12
N ASP A 322 1.14 30.24 28.15
CA ASP A 322 2.21 31.14 27.73
C ASP A 322 2.48 32.14 28.86
N LEU A 323 3.70 32.17 29.35
CA LEU A 323 4.08 33.02 30.46
C LEU A 323 4.18 34.51 30.12
N GLU A 324 4.33 34.84 28.83
CA GLU A 324 4.44 36.21 28.35
C GLU A 324 3.07 36.82 28.01
N THR A 325 2.20 36.02 27.34
CA THR A 325 0.89 36.50 26.89
C THR A 325 -0.26 36.10 27.80
N GLY A 326 -0.06 35.15 28.74
CA GLY A 326 -1.10 34.57 29.58
C GLY A 326 -2.08 33.67 28.81
N GLU A 327 -1.87 33.42 27.53
CA GLU A 327 -2.73 32.57 26.71
C GLU A 327 -2.63 31.11 27.13
N VAL A 328 -3.77 30.44 27.30
CA VAL A 328 -3.83 29.03 27.69
C VAL A 328 -4.10 28.18 26.47
N HIS A 329 -3.08 27.45 26.01
CA HIS A 329 -3.20 26.46 24.94
C HIS A 329 -3.80 25.16 25.49
N THR A 330 -5.09 24.96 25.24
CA THR A 330 -5.86 23.77 25.62
C THR A 330 -5.87 22.72 24.49
N ASN A 331 -6.43 21.54 24.74
CA ASN A 331 -6.67 20.48 23.73
C ASN A 331 -5.42 19.95 23.00
N ARG A 332 -4.28 19.96 23.67
CA ARG A 332 -3.03 19.43 23.11
C ARG A 332 -3.00 17.90 23.21
N PHE A 333 -2.72 17.25 22.08
CA PHE A 333 -2.65 15.78 22.00
C PHE A 333 -1.29 15.33 21.48
N LYS A 334 -0.82 14.18 22.00
CA LYS A 334 0.42 13.53 21.57
C LYS A 334 0.13 12.09 21.13
N PRO A 335 0.61 11.63 19.97
CA PRO A 335 0.46 10.26 19.56
C PRO A 335 1.27 9.34 20.48
N VAL A 336 0.64 8.28 21.00
CA VAL A 336 1.26 7.31 21.92
C VAL A 336 1.16 5.87 21.42
N GLY A 337 0.44 5.63 20.34
CA GLY A 337 0.31 4.28 19.78
C GLY A 337 -0.42 4.26 18.46
N THR A 338 -0.53 3.07 17.90
CA THR A 338 -1.24 2.79 16.64
C THR A 338 -2.12 1.55 16.83
N VAL A 339 -3.33 1.61 16.28
CA VAL A 339 -4.33 0.54 16.31
C VAL A 339 -4.76 0.24 14.88
N MET A 340 -5.02 -1.02 14.59
CA MET A 340 -5.59 -1.47 13.33
C MET A 340 -6.90 -2.20 13.58
N ILE A 341 -7.94 -1.84 12.84
CA ILE A 341 -9.27 -2.45 12.95
C ILE A 341 -9.24 -3.84 12.32
N THR A 342 -9.70 -4.82 13.08
CA THR A 342 -9.75 -6.24 12.65
C THR A 342 -11.15 -6.72 12.37
N GLU A 343 -12.15 -6.12 13.03
CA GLU A 343 -13.56 -6.48 12.93
C GLU A 343 -14.40 -5.22 13.02
N VAL A 344 -15.38 -5.08 12.12
CA VAL A 344 -16.26 -3.91 12.03
C VAL A 344 -17.71 -4.36 12.25
N HIS A 345 -18.35 -3.80 13.28
CA HIS A 345 -19.78 -3.92 13.54
C HIS A 345 -20.48 -2.62 13.11
N GLN A 346 -21.82 -2.56 13.24
CA GLN A 346 -22.60 -1.41 12.78
C GLN A 346 -22.17 -0.09 13.46
N THR A 347 -22.09 -0.08 14.80
CA THR A 347 -21.85 1.12 15.60
C THR A 347 -20.50 1.13 16.36
N PHE A 348 -19.82 0.00 16.41
CA PHE A 348 -18.53 -0.14 17.05
C PHE A 348 -17.62 -1.06 16.24
N SER A 349 -16.34 -1.08 16.56
CA SER A 349 -15.37 -1.96 15.92
C SER A 349 -14.37 -2.50 16.93
N ARG A 350 -13.81 -3.67 16.62
CA ARG A 350 -12.69 -4.25 17.36
C ARG A 350 -11.41 -4.05 16.59
N GLY A 351 -10.36 -3.75 17.31
CA GLY A 351 -9.03 -3.54 16.72
C GLY A 351 -7.94 -4.15 17.55
N ARG A 352 -6.80 -4.38 16.90
CA ARG A 352 -5.56 -4.83 17.53
C ARG A 352 -4.59 -3.68 17.68
N ILE A 353 -3.92 -3.64 18.84
CA ILE A 353 -2.89 -2.66 19.09
C ILE A 353 -1.63 -3.07 18.30
N ALA A 354 -1.24 -2.23 17.33
CA ALA A 354 -0.03 -2.43 16.54
C ALA A 354 1.21 -1.85 17.26
N LYS A 355 1.07 -0.69 17.93
CA LYS A 355 2.16 0.01 18.63
C LYS A 355 1.62 0.72 19.87
N GLY A 356 2.40 0.88 20.92
CA GLY A 356 2.06 1.71 22.10
C GLY A 356 1.22 1.02 23.18
N ARG A 357 1.22 -0.31 23.26
CA ARG A 357 0.32 -1.09 24.13
C ARG A 357 0.32 -0.65 25.61
N TYR A 358 1.47 -0.26 26.13
CA TYR A 358 1.58 0.19 27.53
C TYR A 358 0.95 1.54 27.79
N PHE A 359 0.95 2.41 26.78
CA PHE A 359 0.51 3.79 26.91
C PHE A 359 -0.97 3.97 26.60
N ILE A 360 -1.58 3.00 25.93
CA ILE A 360 -2.98 3.05 25.54
C ILE A 360 -3.89 2.75 26.72
N ARG A 361 -4.92 3.58 26.91
CA ARG A 361 -5.93 3.49 27.96
C ARG A 361 -7.33 3.67 27.37
N ARG A 362 -8.34 3.20 28.11
CA ARG A 362 -9.75 3.50 27.84
C ARG A 362 -9.99 5.01 27.82
N GLY A 363 -10.88 5.48 26.94
CA GLY A 363 -11.23 6.89 26.79
C GLY A 363 -10.26 7.72 25.94
N MET A 364 -9.13 7.14 25.47
CA MET A 364 -8.22 7.87 24.59
C MET A 364 -8.83 8.07 23.22
N LYS A 365 -8.57 9.26 22.64
CA LYS A 365 -8.98 9.65 21.30
C LYS A 365 -8.17 8.89 20.25
N LEU A 366 -8.84 8.53 19.17
CA LEU A 366 -8.28 7.88 18.00
C LEU A 366 -8.47 8.80 16.80
N GLU A 367 -7.42 9.03 16.03
CA GLU A 367 -7.45 9.73 14.77
C GLU A 367 -7.12 8.77 13.64
N GLN A 368 -7.99 8.71 12.63
CA GLN A 368 -7.72 7.89 11.45
C GLN A 368 -6.45 8.38 10.74
N THR A 369 -5.62 7.44 10.37
CA THR A 369 -4.37 7.70 9.65
C THR A 369 -4.28 6.81 8.42
N THR A 370 -3.31 7.10 7.56
CA THR A 370 -3.02 6.23 6.42
C THR A 370 -2.80 4.79 6.87
N PRO A 371 -3.21 3.78 6.08
CA PRO A 371 -3.04 2.39 6.43
C PRO A 371 -1.59 2.08 6.80
N PHE A 372 -1.41 1.44 7.94
CA PHE A 372 -0.11 1.01 8.42
C PHE A 372 0.10 -0.46 8.07
N TYR A 373 1.01 -0.75 7.16
CA TYR A 373 1.23 -2.11 6.65
C TYR A 373 2.22 -2.93 7.47
N GLY A 374 3.13 -2.27 8.18
CA GLY A 374 4.08 -2.96 9.03
C GLY A 374 5.35 -2.18 9.33
N TRP A 375 6.39 -2.91 9.69
CA TRP A 375 7.72 -2.39 9.92
C TRP A 375 8.68 -2.98 8.90
N LEU A 376 9.46 -2.13 8.26
CA LEU A 376 10.70 -2.49 7.60
C LEU A 376 11.82 -2.42 8.63
N GLY A 377 12.49 -3.52 8.87
CA GLY A 377 13.62 -3.56 9.79
C GLY A 377 14.93 -3.75 9.04
N LEU A 378 15.95 -3.08 9.52
CA LEU A 378 17.33 -3.27 9.10
C LEU A 378 18.17 -3.56 10.34
N THR A 379 19.03 -4.58 10.26
CA THR A 379 19.96 -4.92 11.34
C THR A 379 21.37 -5.04 10.81
N ILE A 380 22.33 -4.60 11.60
CA ILE A 380 23.74 -4.91 11.41
C ILE A 380 24.17 -5.62 12.67
N SER A 381 24.65 -6.84 12.52
CA SER A 381 25.10 -7.66 13.63
C SER A 381 26.47 -8.24 13.37
N TYR A 382 27.16 -8.48 14.46
CA TYR A 382 28.47 -9.10 14.51
C TYR A 382 28.40 -10.31 15.43
N GLY A 383 29.01 -11.39 15.05
CA GLY A 383 28.87 -12.59 15.84
C GLY A 383 29.96 -13.61 15.66
N MET A 384 29.74 -14.73 16.32
CA MET A 384 30.63 -15.89 16.31
C MET A 384 29.90 -17.09 15.73
N PHE A 385 30.60 -17.96 15.09
CA PHE A 385 30.10 -19.25 14.64
C PHE A 385 31.06 -20.36 15.02
N SER A 386 30.54 -21.56 15.16
CA SER A 386 31.32 -22.76 15.37
C SER A 386 31.48 -23.49 14.04
N LEU A 387 32.71 -23.76 13.66
CA LEU A 387 33.05 -24.51 12.48
C LEU A 387 33.37 -25.97 12.88
N LYS A 388 32.90 -26.93 12.12
CA LYS A 388 33.35 -28.31 12.14
C LYS A 388 33.97 -28.65 10.79
N SER A 389 35.21 -29.06 10.76
CA SER A 389 35.83 -29.61 9.56
C SER A 389 36.11 -31.10 9.77
N GLU A 390 35.82 -31.88 8.76
CA GLU A 390 36.25 -33.28 8.69
C GLU A 390 37.54 -33.32 7.87
N THR A 391 38.67 -33.51 8.52
CA THR A 391 39.97 -33.70 7.85
C THR A 391 40.50 -35.09 8.14
N ASN A 392 40.65 -35.87 7.09
CA ASN A 392 41.47 -37.08 7.15
C ASN A 392 42.92 -36.69 6.88
N ARG A 393 43.84 -37.07 7.75
CA ARG A 393 45.22 -36.56 7.73
C ARG A 393 46.23 -37.63 7.60
N LYS A 394 47.02 -37.47 6.56
CA LYS A 394 48.34 -38.07 6.38
C LYS A 394 49.13 -37.18 5.44
N GLN A 395 50.44 -37.15 5.63
CA GLN A 395 51.32 -36.65 4.60
C GLN A 395 51.24 -37.63 3.42
N GLU A 396 50.66 -37.19 2.34
CA GLU A 396 50.50 -37.99 1.12
C GLU A 396 51.18 -37.30 -0.04
N TYR A 397 51.78 -38.10 -0.91
CA TYR A 397 52.43 -37.63 -2.12
C TYR A 397 51.57 -37.97 -3.32
N PHE A 398 51.45 -37.01 -4.25
CA PHE A 398 50.67 -37.16 -5.45
C PHE A 398 51.47 -36.82 -6.68
N LYS A 399 51.34 -37.63 -7.72
CA LYS A 399 51.84 -37.35 -9.06
C LYS A 399 50.72 -36.66 -9.86
N VAL A 400 50.96 -35.42 -10.26
CA VAL A 400 50.04 -34.65 -11.11
C VAL A 400 50.50 -34.72 -12.54
N ASP A 401 49.69 -35.26 -13.41
CA ASP A 401 49.90 -35.25 -14.86
C ASP A 401 49.22 -34.01 -15.45
N LYS A 402 50.02 -33.05 -15.95
CA LYS A 402 49.52 -31.79 -16.51
C LYS A 402 48.82 -31.97 -17.86
N TRP A 403 49.10 -33.03 -18.59
CA TRP A 403 48.53 -33.28 -19.93
C TRP A 403 47.13 -33.87 -19.84
N ASN A 404 46.93 -34.78 -18.91
CA ASN A 404 45.69 -35.52 -18.77
C ASN A 404 44.83 -35.00 -17.59
N SER A 405 45.31 -34.01 -16.84
CA SER A 405 44.68 -33.49 -15.61
C SER A 405 44.37 -34.65 -14.61
N THR A 406 45.23 -35.66 -14.53
CA THR A 406 45.05 -36.79 -13.64
C THR A 406 45.96 -36.67 -12.44
N ILE A 407 45.43 -37.08 -11.27
CA ILE A 407 46.16 -37.10 -10.01
C ILE A 407 46.19 -38.55 -9.54
N THR A 408 47.38 -39.07 -9.33
CA THR A 408 47.57 -40.42 -8.80
C THR A 408 48.35 -40.39 -7.48
N PRO A 409 47.88 -41.02 -6.41
CA PRO A 409 48.66 -41.13 -5.17
C PRO A 409 49.93 -41.95 -5.43
N VAL A 410 51.04 -41.54 -4.83
CA VAL A 410 52.33 -42.20 -4.95
C VAL A 410 52.88 -42.43 -3.55
N SER A 411 53.40 -43.64 -3.29
CA SER A 411 54.06 -43.90 -2.01
C SER A 411 55.44 -43.23 -1.93
N TYR A 412 55.83 -42.81 -0.74
CA TYR A 412 57.14 -42.17 -0.52
C TYR A 412 58.30 -43.02 -1.06
N THR A 413 58.17 -44.31 -1.00
CA THR A 413 59.16 -45.26 -1.51
C THR A 413 59.27 -45.33 -3.03
N GLU A 414 58.26 -44.83 -3.73
CA GLU A 414 58.21 -44.80 -5.20
C GLU A 414 58.69 -43.46 -5.77
N ILE A 415 59.01 -42.49 -4.90
CA ILE A 415 59.53 -41.18 -5.32
C ILE A 415 61.02 -41.30 -5.63
N ASP A 416 61.33 -41.70 -6.83
CA ASP A 416 62.69 -41.68 -7.32
C ASP A 416 63.04 -40.31 -7.93
N SER A 417 64.32 -39.92 -7.85
CA SER A 417 64.83 -38.70 -8.44
C SER A 417 64.63 -38.59 -9.95
N SER A 418 64.34 -39.68 -10.63
CA SER A 418 63.96 -39.76 -12.04
C SER A 418 62.54 -39.23 -12.31
N MET A 419 61.63 -39.34 -11.36
CA MET A 419 60.23 -38.90 -11.53
C MET A 419 60.08 -37.36 -11.63
N ASN A 420 61.01 -36.63 -11.07
CA ASN A 420 60.99 -35.15 -11.13
C ASN A 420 61.58 -34.59 -12.43
N ARG A 421 62.09 -35.41 -13.32
CA ARG A 421 62.72 -35.00 -14.57
C ARG A 421 61.84 -35.24 -15.82
N GLY A 422 60.62 -35.81 -15.62
CA GLY A 422 59.72 -36.11 -16.73
C GLY A 422 58.93 -34.86 -17.15
N TYR A 423 58.94 -34.57 -18.45
CA TYR A 423 58.09 -33.56 -19.03
C TYR A 423 56.62 -33.89 -18.73
N GLY A 424 55.89 -32.95 -18.05
CA GLY A 424 54.46 -33.02 -17.86
C GLY A 424 53.96 -33.58 -16.51
N HIS A 425 54.87 -34.06 -15.63
CA HIS A 425 54.49 -34.53 -14.30
C HIS A 425 55.12 -33.66 -13.19
N THR A 426 54.34 -33.49 -12.11
CA THR A 426 54.84 -32.82 -10.88
C THR A 426 54.44 -33.68 -9.69
N ILE A 427 55.39 -33.91 -8.76
CA ILE A 427 55.14 -34.56 -7.49
C ILE A 427 54.90 -33.52 -6.43
N ILE A 428 53.80 -33.60 -5.73
CA ILE A 428 53.40 -32.69 -4.68
C ILE A 428 53.25 -33.47 -3.38
N SER A 429 53.83 -32.93 -2.30
CA SER A 429 53.55 -33.41 -0.95
C SER A 429 52.44 -32.51 -0.36
N MET A 430 51.37 -33.12 0.02
CA MET A 430 50.33 -32.43 0.83
C MET A 430 50.57 -32.81 2.30
N ASP A 431 50.92 -31.81 3.08
CA ASP A 431 51.02 -31.93 4.53
C ASP A 431 49.67 -31.50 5.16
N TYR A 432 48.84 -32.44 5.45
CA TYR A 432 47.65 -32.23 6.23
C TYR A 432 48.01 -32.11 7.70
N SER A 433 48.49 -30.97 8.16
CA SER A 433 48.87 -30.76 9.54
C SER A 433 47.71 -30.99 10.51
N ASN A 434 47.99 -31.77 11.55
CA ASN A 434 47.02 -32.35 12.48
C ASN A 434 46.42 -31.29 13.45
N LYS A 435 45.51 -30.48 13.00
CA LYS A 435 44.64 -29.74 13.92
C LYS A 435 43.30 -30.48 14.03
N ASP A 436 43.31 -31.57 14.78
CA ASP A 436 42.11 -32.32 15.07
C ASP A 436 41.02 -31.40 15.59
N ASN A 437 39.86 -31.44 14.94
CA ASN A 437 38.57 -30.91 15.42
C ASN A 437 38.64 -29.63 16.27
N LEU A 438 39.54 -28.72 15.97
CA LEU A 438 39.49 -27.39 16.59
C LEU A 438 38.21 -26.73 16.12
N PRO A 439 37.32 -26.32 17.04
CA PRO A 439 36.27 -25.43 16.67
C PRO A 439 36.93 -24.12 16.20
N LEU A 440 37.11 -23.98 14.89
CA LEU A 440 37.53 -22.72 14.33
C LEU A 440 36.39 -21.74 14.63
N THR A 441 36.65 -20.79 15.50
CA THR A 441 35.76 -19.67 15.74
C THR A 441 36.11 -18.59 14.75
N GLY A 442 35.16 -18.25 13.90
CA GLY A 442 35.31 -17.17 12.94
C GLY A 442 34.35 -16.02 13.23
N PHE A 443 34.53 -14.94 12.52
CA PHE A 443 33.65 -13.77 12.58
C PHE A 443 32.54 -13.89 11.56
N LEU A 444 31.33 -13.55 12.00
CA LEU A 444 30.14 -13.43 11.16
C LEU A 444 29.67 -11.99 11.17
N ILE A 445 29.67 -11.36 10.01
CA ILE A 445 28.98 -10.08 9.79
C ILE A 445 27.65 -10.41 9.11
N GLN A 446 26.54 -10.04 9.74
CA GLN A 446 25.22 -10.28 9.25
C GLN A 446 24.49 -8.96 9.05
N THR A 447 23.97 -8.72 7.85
CA THR A 447 23.05 -7.62 7.56
C THR A 447 21.71 -8.19 7.19
N SER A 448 20.68 -7.79 7.90
CA SER A 448 19.30 -8.31 7.69
C SER A 448 18.37 -7.22 7.25
N ALA A 449 17.47 -7.56 6.32
CA ALA A 449 16.30 -6.78 6.00
C ALA A 449 15.05 -7.63 6.21
N TYR A 450 14.01 -7.09 6.83
CA TYR A 450 12.78 -7.82 7.06
C TYR A 450 11.54 -6.93 7.05
N LEU A 451 10.41 -7.53 6.66
CA LEU A 451 9.08 -6.94 6.71
C LEU A 451 8.24 -7.66 7.76
N ARG A 452 7.67 -6.91 8.71
CA ARG A 452 6.83 -7.45 9.77
C ARG A 452 5.40 -6.91 9.69
N LYS A 453 4.42 -7.82 9.63
CA LYS A 453 2.99 -7.45 9.70
C LYS A 453 2.57 -7.15 11.15
N PRO A 454 1.90 -6.01 11.42
CA PRO A 454 1.55 -5.61 12.78
C PRO A 454 0.54 -6.55 13.44
N ILE A 455 -0.45 -7.06 12.71
CA ILE A 455 -1.51 -7.90 13.28
C ILE A 455 -1.00 -9.32 13.60
N SER A 456 -0.40 -9.97 12.61
CA SER A 456 0.05 -11.36 12.75
C SER A 456 1.37 -11.49 13.50
N GLN A 457 2.13 -10.42 13.62
CA GLN A 457 3.49 -10.41 14.14
C GLN A 457 4.43 -11.40 13.42
N ILE A 458 4.10 -11.75 12.18
CA ILE A 458 4.93 -12.57 11.31
C ILE A 458 5.84 -11.64 10.52
N SER A 459 7.11 -11.97 10.41
CA SER A 459 8.04 -11.31 9.51
C SER A 459 8.63 -12.26 8.50
N ILE A 460 8.89 -11.73 7.31
CA ILE A 460 9.66 -12.35 6.25
C ILE A 460 10.90 -11.49 6.08
N GLY A 461 12.07 -12.11 6.04
CA GLY A 461 13.32 -11.39 5.92
C GLY A 461 14.38 -12.15 5.15
N ALA A 462 15.42 -11.43 4.78
CA ALA A 462 16.63 -11.97 4.19
C ALA A 462 17.84 -11.48 4.98
N ASP A 463 18.76 -12.38 5.26
CA ASP A 463 20.06 -12.09 5.85
C ASP A 463 21.13 -12.23 4.78
N PHE A 464 22.04 -11.29 4.77
CA PHE A 464 23.30 -11.38 4.03
C PHE A 464 24.40 -11.67 5.04
N ASN A 465 25.05 -12.80 4.88
CA ASN A 465 26.05 -13.32 5.80
C ASN A 465 27.43 -13.28 5.15
N TYR A 466 28.39 -12.74 5.87
CA TYR A 466 29.80 -12.84 5.52
C TYR A 466 30.53 -13.53 6.66
N TYR A 467 31.12 -14.68 6.39
CA TYR A 467 31.92 -15.45 7.34
C TYR A 467 33.39 -15.28 6.99
N ASN A 468 34.19 -14.91 7.97
CA ASN A 468 35.66 -14.91 7.87
C ASN A 468 36.20 -15.97 8.85
N LEU A 469 36.90 -16.93 8.32
CA LEU A 469 37.40 -18.10 9.04
C LEU A 469 38.82 -17.91 9.57
N GLY A 470 39.40 -16.71 9.48
CA GLY A 470 40.68 -16.32 10.01
C GLY A 470 41.80 -16.19 8.94
N GLU A 471 42.83 -15.48 9.28
CA GLU A 471 43.92 -15.13 8.37
C GLU A 471 44.75 -16.34 7.92
N GLU A 472 44.83 -17.39 8.75
CA GLU A 472 45.62 -18.59 8.43
C GLU A 472 44.93 -19.53 7.40
N SER A 473 43.65 -19.38 7.16
CA SER A 473 42.90 -20.32 6.31
C SER A 473 42.60 -19.79 4.91
N ASP A 474 42.77 -18.50 4.66
CA ASP A 474 42.37 -17.83 3.40
C ASP A 474 40.96 -18.24 2.91
N LEU A 475 40.09 -18.57 3.88
CA LEU A 475 38.78 -19.10 3.64
C LEU A 475 37.71 -18.04 3.93
N THR A 476 36.93 -17.70 2.93
CA THR A 476 35.81 -16.76 3.06
C THR A 476 34.51 -17.41 2.60
N SER A 477 33.41 -17.05 3.24
CA SER A 477 32.10 -17.51 2.82
C SER A 477 31.09 -16.37 2.80
N LEU A 478 30.29 -16.34 1.75
CA LEU A 478 29.15 -15.46 1.58
C LEU A 478 27.87 -16.29 1.63
N GLY A 479 26.81 -15.76 2.21
CA GLY A 479 25.53 -16.45 2.27
C GLY A 479 24.34 -15.50 2.23
N VAL A 480 23.24 -16.01 1.72
CA VAL A 480 21.93 -15.37 1.76
C VAL A 480 20.93 -16.33 2.36
N ASP A 481 20.28 -15.90 3.44
CA ASP A 481 19.29 -16.68 4.17
C ASP A 481 17.92 -16.03 4.07
N LEU A 482 16.93 -16.73 3.58
CA LEU A 482 15.53 -16.32 3.63
C LEU A 482 14.90 -16.89 4.90
N LYS A 483 14.29 -16.02 5.71
CA LYS A 483 13.75 -16.36 7.02
C LYS A 483 12.29 -16.00 7.17
N LEU A 484 11.54 -16.88 7.83
CA LEU A 484 10.23 -16.64 8.36
C LEU A 484 10.32 -16.65 9.89
N SER A 485 9.76 -15.64 10.54
CA SER A 485 9.77 -15.55 12.01
C SER A 485 8.43 -15.08 12.57
N LYS A 486 8.13 -15.52 13.80
CA LYS A 486 6.96 -15.11 14.57
C LYS A 486 7.43 -14.32 15.80
N HIS A 487 7.10 -13.03 15.85
CA HIS A 487 7.46 -12.19 17.00
C HIS A 487 6.52 -12.43 18.18
N VAL A 488 7.06 -12.94 19.27
CA VAL A 488 6.35 -13.15 20.52
C VAL A 488 6.85 -12.14 21.53
N GLY A 489 5.99 -11.22 21.96
CA GLY A 489 6.33 -10.23 22.99
C GLY A 489 6.35 -10.90 24.37
N ILE A 490 7.50 -11.02 25.00
CA ILE A 490 7.66 -11.47 26.39
C ILE A 490 7.33 -10.33 27.33
N LEU A 491 7.98 -9.16 27.11
CA LEU A 491 7.57 -7.90 27.68
C LEU A 491 7.04 -7.05 26.52
N PRO A 492 5.71 -6.80 26.48
CA PRO A 492 5.11 -6.13 25.34
C PRO A 492 5.85 -4.87 24.93
N GLU A 493 6.30 -4.80 23.66
CA GLU A 493 7.06 -3.70 23.05
C GLU A 493 8.48 -3.43 23.57
N ILE A 494 8.93 -4.16 24.59
CA ILE A 494 10.27 -4.01 25.12
C ILE A 494 11.12 -5.20 24.71
N LEU A 495 10.68 -6.43 25.01
CA LEU A 495 11.42 -7.66 24.71
C LEU A 495 10.58 -8.60 23.85
N PHE A 496 11.12 -8.96 22.70
CA PHE A 496 10.53 -9.94 21.80
C PHE A 496 11.48 -11.12 21.65
N LEU A 497 10.92 -12.31 21.67
CA LEU A 497 11.58 -13.52 21.20
C LEU A 497 10.87 -14.01 19.95
N SER A 498 11.63 -14.38 18.94
CA SER A 498 11.08 -14.72 17.63
C SER A 498 11.71 -16.03 17.16
N PRO A 499 11.02 -17.16 17.27
CA PRO A 499 11.46 -18.38 16.61
C PRO A 499 11.56 -18.15 15.10
N ILE A 500 12.60 -18.70 14.50
CA ILE A 500 12.97 -18.54 13.10
C ILE A 500 13.01 -19.91 12.45
N ILE A 501 12.50 -19.98 11.24
CA ILE A 501 12.76 -21.05 10.28
C ILE A 501 13.18 -20.42 8.96
N GLY A 502 14.08 -21.06 8.24
CA GLY A 502 14.56 -20.49 6.99
C GLY A 502 15.26 -21.49 6.12
N PHE A 503 15.59 -20.99 4.94
CA PHE A 503 16.38 -21.69 3.94
C PHE A 503 17.40 -20.71 3.39
N GLY A 504 18.63 -21.17 3.19
CA GLY A 504 19.72 -20.35 2.73
C GLY A 504 20.57 -21.00 1.66
N PHE A 505 21.33 -20.12 1.00
CA PHE A 505 22.40 -20.44 0.08
C PHE A 505 23.69 -19.90 0.64
N GLY A 506 24.75 -20.71 0.61
CA GLY A 506 26.10 -20.33 0.97
C GLY A 506 27.08 -20.60 -0.16
N TYR A 507 28.01 -19.69 -0.36
CA TYR A 507 29.14 -19.82 -1.26
C TYR A 507 30.41 -19.69 -0.45
N CYS A 508 31.34 -20.60 -0.63
CA CYS A 508 32.61 -20.61 0.08
C CYS A 508 33.76 -20.60 -0.93
N GLU A 509 34.76 -19.77 -0.66
CA GLU A 509 35.96 -19.67 -1.45
C GLU A 509 37.19 -19.88 -0.55
N GLN A 510 38.10 -20.72 -0.99
CA GLN A 510 39.40 -20.94 -0.36
C GLN A 510 40.51 -20.65 -1.36
N LYS A 511 41.48 -19.82 -0.96
CA LYS A 511 42.72 -19.67 -1.71
C LYS A 511 43.65 -20.81 -1.41
N VAL A 512 44.25 -21.36 -2.42
CA VAL A 512 45.18 -22.50 -2.35
C VAL A 512 46.53 -22.04 -2.90
N SER A 513 47.54 -22.01 -2.07
CA SER A 513 48.88 -21.58 -2.46
C SER A 513 49.80 -22.76 -2.70
N GLY A 514 50.32 -22.88 -3.92
CA GLY A 514 51.33 -23.91 -4.29
C GLY A 514 50.76 -25.34 -4.44
N ASP A 515 49.43 -25.45 -4.56
CA ASP A 515 48.71 -26.71 -4.45
C ASP A 515 48.32 -27.34 -5.77
N ILE A 516 47.75 -28.54 -5.68
CA ILE A 516 47.20 -29.36 -6.78
C ILE A 516 46.27 -28.54 -7.68
N VAL A 517 45.43 -27.67 -7.09
CA VAL A 517 44.46 -26.86 -7.83
C VAL A 517 45.17 -25.87 -8.75
N GLN A 518 46.21 -25.19 -8.28
CA GLN A 518 47.00 -24.26 -9.10
C GLN A 518 47.67 -24.95 -10.29
N LEU A 519 48.05 -26.23 -10.10
CA LEU A 519 48.62 -27.03 -11.16
C LEU A 519 47.58 -27.55 -12.14
N LEU A 520 46.41 -27.93 -11.66
CA LEU A 520 45.32 -28.41 -12.49
C LEU A 520 44.66 -27.27 -13.29
N SER A 521 44.58 -26.09 -12.70
CA SER A 521 44.07 -24.90 -13.36
C SER A 521 45.03 -24.27 -14.33
N GLN A 522 46.21 -24.84 -14.54
CA GLN A 522 47.28 -24.33 -15.41
C GLN A 522 47.76 -22.91 -15.02
N GLY A 523 47.61 -22.56 -13.76
CA GLY A 523 47.99 -21.25 -13.24
C GLY A 523 46.95 -20.16 -13.41
N ASN A 524 45.78 -20.48 -13.94
CA ASN A 524 44.70 -19.51 -14.17
C ASN A 524 43.94 -19.12 -12.91
N ASP A 525 43.85 -20.03 -11.93
CA ASP A 525 43.19 -19.75 -10.65
C ASP A 525 43.90 -20.49 -9.50
N ASN A 526 44.01 -19.81 -8.36
CA ASN A 526 44.51 -20.39 -7.12
C ASN A 526 43.42 -20.59 -6.08
N LYS A 527 42.18 -20.78 -6.52
CA LYS A 527 41.02 -20.84 -5.66
C LYS A 527 40.22 -22.11 -5.89
N VAL A 528 39.65 -22.63 -4.80
CA VAL A 528 38.55 -23.62 -4.84
C VAL A 528 37.30 -23.02 -4.25
N THR A 529 36.18 -23.38 -4.83
CA THR A 529 34.87 -22.87 -4.45
C THR A 529 33.92 -23.99 -4.11
N ALA A 530 33.00 -23.77 -3.20
CA ALA A 530 31.91 -24.70 -2.90
C ALA A 530 30.61 -23.96 -2.62
N GLU A 531 29.53 -24.59 -2.99
CA GLU A 531 28.17 -24.08 -2.75
C GLU A 531 27.43 -24.98 -1.77
N SER A 532 26.53 -24.40 -1.00
CA SER A 532 25.70 -25.14 -0.06
C SER A 532 24.31 -24.55 0.02
N TYR A 533 23.30 -25.43 0.00
CA TYR A 533 21.93 -25.09 0.35
C TYR A 533 21.65 -25.63 1.74
N HIS A 534 21.02 -24.84 2.60
CA HIS A 534 20.88 -25.22 4.00
C HIS A 534 19.57 -24.75 4.61
N PHE A 535 19.13 -25.48 5.63
CA PHE A 535 18.00 -25.10 6.48
C PHE A 535 18.50 -24.38 7.73
N ILE A 536 17.64 -23.50 8.26
CA ILE A 536 17.91 -22.68 9.43
C ILE A 536 16.78 -22.83 10.42
N VAL A 537 17.14 -23.05 11.67
CA VAL A 537 16.24 -22.99 12.82
C VAL A 537 16.92 -22.16 13.90
N GLY A 538 16.22 -21.21 14.48
CA GLY A 538 16.86 -20.35 15.46
C GLY A 538 15.88 -19.52 16.28
N LEU A 539 16.46 -18.59 17.03
CA LEU A 539 15.76 -17.65 17.88
C LEU A 539 16.37 -16.27 17.75
N ASP A 540 15.55 -15.29 17.38
CA ASP A 540 15.89 -13.88 17.47
C ASP A 540 15.39 -13.29 18.78
N ALA A 541 16.22 -12.52 19.44
CA ALA A 541 15.86 -11.69 20.57
C ALA A 541 15.99 -10.20 20.21
N LYS A 542 14.97 -9.40 20.51
CA LYS A 542 14.97 -7.95 20.30
C LYS A 542 14.62 -7.24 21.58
N LEU A 543 15.50 -6.37 22.04
CA LEU A 543 15.28 -5.50 23.19
C LEU A 543 15.17 -4.04 22.71
N LYS A 544 13.99 -3.44 22.84
CA LYS A 544 13.76 -2.04 22.45
C LYS A 544 14.14 -1.09 23.57
N LEU A 545 15.11 -0.23 23.28
CA LEU A 545 15.61 0.83 24.16
C LEU A 545 15.26 2.20 23.52
N GLY A 546 13.99 2.57 23.58
CA GLY A 546 13.48 3.77 22.92
C GLY A 546 13.47 3.64 21.39
N LYS A 547 14.32 4.42 20.68
CA LYS A 547 14.50 4.34 19.21
C LYS A 547 15.52 3.28 18.81
N LEU A 548 16.38 2.85 19.71
CA LEU A 548 17.38 1.81 19.46
C LEU A 548 16.80 0.45 19.80
N VAL A 549 17.21 -0.55 19.03
CA VAL A 549 16.84 -1.95 19.25
C VAL A 549 18.15 -2.73 19.35
N ALA A 550 18.39 -3.30 20.52
CA ALA A 550 19.43 -4.30 20.67
C ALA A 550 18.92 -5.62 20.07
N TRP A 551 19.73 -6.26 19.29
CA TRP A 551 19.41 -7.47 18.54
C TRP A 551 20.34 -8.60 18.95
N GLY A 552 19.80 -9.79 19.09
CA GLY A 552 20.55 -11.02 19.26
C GLY A 552 19.92 -12.16 18.47
N ASN A 553 20.74 -12.96 17.82
CA ASN A 553 20.33 -14.14 17.08
C ASN A 553 21.15 -15.35 17.52
N ALA A 554 20.49 -16.47 17.73
CA ALA A 554 21.13 -17.76 17.89
C ALA A 554 20.48 -18.74 16.90
N SER A 555 21.25 -19.31 16.00
CA SER A 555 20.71 -20.20 14.97
C SER A 555 21.55 -21.47 14.80
N TYR A 556 20.84 -22.56 14.52
CA TYR A 556 21.41 -23.78 13.99
C TYR A 556 21.18 -23.82 12.48
N LYS A 557 22.24 -24.17 11.72
CA LYS A 557 22.21 -24.25 10.27
C LYS A 557 22.72 -25.62 9.82
N THR A 558 22.13 -26.17 8.79
CA THR A 558 22.65 -27.37 8.14
C THR A 558 23.70 -27.05 7.06
N LEU A 559 24.33 -25.89 7.20
CA LEU A 559 25.30 -25.37 6.25
C LEU A 559 26.51 -26.28 6.17
N SER A 560 26.77 -26.84 4.98
CA SER A 560 27.87 -27.78 4.73
C SER A 560 28.42 -27.56 3.32
N PHE A 561 29.71 -27.34 3.22
CA PHE A 561 30.45 -27.22 1.96
C PHE A 561 31.26 -28.48 1.74
N THR A 562 30.94 -29.24 0.70
CA THR A 562 31.54 -30.55 0.43
C THR A 562 31.93 -30.77 -1.03
N ASN A 563 31.24 -30.11 -1.95
CA ASN A 563 31.43 -30.28 -3.40
C ASN A 563 32.30 -29.16 -3.94
N TRP A 564 33.60 -29.31 -3.82
CA TRP A 564 34.56 -28.31 -4.24
C TRP A 564 34.78 -28.35 -5.75
N LYS A 565 34.97 -27.18 -6.33
CA LYS A 565 35.25 -26.96 -7.74
C LYS A 565 36.42 -26.01 -7.92
N TYR A 566 37.13 -26.14 -9.04
CA TYR A 566 38.17 -25.22 -9.47
C TYR A 566 37.92 -24.80 -10.93
N GLN A 567 38.44 -23.65 -11.32
CA GLN A 567 38.24 -23.13 -12.67
C GLN A 567 39.41 -23.50 -13.58
N VAL A 568 39.06 -23.97 -14.78
CA VAL A 568 40.02 -24.26 -15.86
C VAL A 568 39.63 -23.49 -17.11
N ASP A 569 40.61 -23.26 -17.97
CA ASP A 569 40.39 -22.74 -19.30
C ASP A 569 39.56 -23.77 -20.12
N SER A 570 38.44 -23.35 -20.63
CA SER A 570 37.53 -24.21 -21.45
C SER A 570 38.07 -24.43 -22.88
N GLY A 571 39.17 -23.77 -23.26
CA GLY A 571 39.68 -23.78 -24.64
C GLY A 571 38.87 -22.95 -25.61
N THR A 572 37.78 -22.31 -25.15
CA THR A 572 36.92 -21.43 -25.94
C THR A 572 37.14 -19.97 -25.59
N ARG A 573 36.97 -19.08 -26.59
CA ARG A 573 37.01 -17.63 -26.36
C ARG A 573 35.64 -17.04 -26.61
N SER A 574 35.28 -16.04 -25.81
CA SER A 574 34.10 -15.22 -26.05
C SER A 574 34.30 -14.32 -27.28
N ASP A 575 33.22 -13.73 -27.79
CA ASP A 575 33.24 -12.86 -28.98
C ASP A 575 34.15 -11.61 -28.80
N ASP A 576 34.39 -11.20 -27.57
CA ASP A 576 35.31 -10.14 -27.18
C ASP A 576 36.75 -10.63 -26.95
N GLY A 577 37.04 -11.90 -27.26
CA GLY A 577 38.39 -12.51 -27.19
C GLY A 577 38.83 -12.97 -25.80
N LYS A 578 37.96 -12.90 -24.79
CA LYS A 578 38.23 -13.32 -23.42
C LYS A 578 38.17 -14.85 -23.32
N ILE A 579 39.13 -15.43 -22.62
CA ILE A 579 39.13 -16.88 -22.34
C ILE A 579 37.98 -17.22 -21.44
N LEU A 580 37.13 -18.16 -21.88
CA LEU A 580 36.06 -18.70 -21.06
C LEU A 580 36.62 -19.78 -20.15
N THR A 581 36.17 -19.75 -18.89
CA THR A 581 36.52 -20.75 -17.88
C THR A 581 35.36 -21.67 -17.61
N GLU A 582 35.64 -22.93 -17.28
CA GLU A 582 34.65 -23.90 -16.82
C GLU A 582 35.00 -24.42 -15.44
N ASP A 583 33.96 -24.72 -14.64
CA ASP A 583 34.13 -25.29 -13.30
C ASP A 583 34.31 -26.81 -13.38
N LYS A 584 35.39 -27.34 -12.84
CA LYS A 584 35.62 -28.76 -12.68
C LYS A 584 35.59 -29.19 -11.22
N SER A 585 34.97 -30.32 -10.95
CA SER A 585 34.94 -30.91 -9.61
C SER A 585 36.31 -31.42 -9.24
N ILE A 586 36.69 -31.20 -7.98
CA ILE A 586 37.90 -31.77 -7.38
C ILE A 586 37.52 -32.80 -6.30
N ASP A 587 38.28 -33.90 -6.20
CA ASP A 587 38.07 -34.85 -5.13
C ASP A 587 38.39 -34.22 -3.77
N ASN A 588 37.49 -34.38 -2.80
CA ASN A 588 37.58 -33.80 -1.46
C ASN A 588 38.89 -34.10 -0.73
N LYS A 589 39.55 -35.21 -1.08
CA LYS A 589 40.88 -35.59 -0.50
C LYS A 589 41.99 -34.61 -0.87
N TYR A 590 41.81 -33.81 -1.93
CA TYR A 590 42.84 -32.84 -2.41
C TYR A 590 42.56 -31.40 -1.93
N VAL A 591 41.53 -31.22 -1.12
CA VAL A 591 41.16 -29.91 -0.55
C VAL A 591 41.55 -29.89 0.92
N VAL A 592 42.14 -28.78 1.39
CA VAL A 592 42.60 -28.66 2.79
C VAL A 592 41.50 -28.83 3.80
N TYR A 593 40.29 -28.35 3.48
CA TYR A 593 39.09 -28.52 4.30
C TYR A 593 37.99 -29.22 3.49
N PRO A 594 38.05 -30.56 3.33
CA PRO A 594 37.17 -31.27 2.41
C PRO A 594 35.67 -31.18 2.78
N SER A 595 35.37 -31.03 4.03
CA SER A 595 34.01 -30.86 4.52
C SER A 595 34.01 -29.75 5.59
N ILE A 596 33.35 -28.65 5.29
CA ILE A 596 33.19 -27.51 6.21
C ILE A 596 31.74 -27.45 6.62
N LYS A 597 31.46 -27.52 7.92
CA LYS A 597 30.13 -27.43 8.50
C LYS A 597 30.08 -26.25 9.46
N ILE A 598 29.08 -25.37 9.31
CA ILE A 598 28.84 -24.25 10.23
C ILE A 598 27.49 -24.49 10.94
N PRO A 599 27.46 -25.35 11.99
CA PRO A 599 26.23 -25.77 12.60
C PRO A 599 25.60 -24.69 13.50
N TYR A 600 26.39 -23.85 14.12
CA TYR A 600 25.90 -22.86 15.07
C TYR A 600 26.46 -21.47 14.77
N ALA A 601 25.57 -20.47 14.85
CA ALA A 601 25.95 -19.06 14.75
C ALA A 601 25.21 -18.25 15.81
N VAL A 602 25.94 -17.35 16.47
CA VAL A 602 25.41 -16.39 17.44
C VAL A 602 25.84 -15.01 17.01
N THR A 603 24.90 -14.11 16.83
CA THR A 603 25.15 -12.73 16.46
C THR A 603 24.48 -11.76 17.42
N ILE A 604 25.10 -10.61 17.66
CA ILE A 604 24.55 -9.49 18.41
C ILE A 604 24.79 -8.22 17.63
N GLY A 605 23.87 -7.28 17.69
CA GLY A 605 23.99 -6.06 16.92
C GLY A 605 22.92 -5.02 17.23
N ILE A 606 22.81 -4.05 16.33
CA ILE A 606 21.87 -2.95 16.42
C ILE A 606 20.86 -3.08 15.28
N ALA A 607 19.58 -2.90 15.62
CA ALA A 607 18.48 -2.90 14.68
C ALA A 607 17.82 -1.53 14.63
N GLY A 608 17.37 -1.15 13.43
CA GLY A 608 16.44 -0.06 13.20
C GLY A 608 15.13 -0.61 12.64
N GLU A 609 13.99 -0.12 13.14
CA GLU A 609 12.66 -0.44 12.58
C GLU A 609 12.00 0.83 12.08
N PHE A 610 11.49 0.81 10.86
CA PHE A 610 10.81 1.93 10.21
C PHE A 610 9.35 1.58 9.97
N ASP A 611 8.45 2.51 10.28
CA ASP A 611 7.03 2.35 10.01
C ASP A 611 6.78 2.46 8.49
N ILE A 612 6.05 1.49 7.91
CA ILE A 612 5.68 1.51 6.50
C ILE A 612 4.24 2.02 6.41
N HIS A 613 4.09 3.20 5.85
CA HIS A 613 2.83 3.78 5.45
C HIS A 613 2.81 3.87 3.93
N PHE A 614 1.78 3.33 3.29
CA PHE A 614 1.57 3.65 1.88
C PHE A 614 0.96 5.05 1.80
N LEU A 615 1.62 5.92 1.07
CA LEU A 615 1.07 7.21 0.67
C LEU A 615 -0.02 6.91 -0.38
N ASN A 616 -1.28 7.30 -0.06
CA ASN A 616 -2.36 7.33 -1.04
C ASN A 616 -2.16 8.48 -2.01
#